data_0e3f1f0e0b88285f8b9ac66fd4ff19d2
#
_entry.id   0e3f1f0e0b88285f8b9ac66fd4ff19d2
#
_cell.length_a   1.000
_cell.length_b   1.000
_cell.length_c   1.000
_cell.angle_alpha   90.00
_cell.angle_beta   90.00
_cell.angle_gamma   90.00
#
_symmetry.space_group_name_H-M   'P 1'
#
loop_
_entity.id
_entity.type
_entity.pdbx_description
1 polymer ?
#
loop_
_entity_poly.entity_id
_entity_poly.type
_entity_poly.pdbx_seq_one_letter_code
_entity_poly.pdbx_strand_id
1 'polypeptide(L)'
;MPLENFGSILNFAEELELQDQEFYTAAAGNPACTDHKALFEQFATDAGKNVKNIQRTRRENVTEMILEPIRDFVRAPFCEECEGAATMSASEVLEAARTLEDRAERYYTEAAVKIKALPEVARALKTVGKKHTAHLQKLAEL
;
A
#
# COMPACT_ATOMS: atom_id res chain seq x y z
N MET A 1 0.45 16.14 -5.80
CA MET A 1 1.25 16.87 -4.80
C MET A 1 2.57 16.19 -4.57
N PRO A 2 3.65 16.93 -4.42
CA PRO A 2 4.95 16.32 -4.17
C PRO A 2 5.04 15.68 -2.79
N LEU A 3 5.85 14.64 -2.68
CA LEU A 3 6.12 13.93 -1.43
C LEU A 3 7.42 14.52 -0.83
N GLU A 4 7.31 15.72 -0.28
CA GLU A 4 8.47 16.55 0.08
C GLU A 4 9.00 16.31 1.49
N ASN A 5 8.25 15.64 2.33
CA ASN A 5 8.68 15.45 3.72
C ASN A 5 8.16 14.13 4.28
N PHE A 6 8.66 13.79 5.45
CA PHE A 6 8.29 12.61 6.22
C PHE A 6 6.78 12.45 6.36
N GLY A 7 6.09 13.52 6.74
CA GLY A 7 4.63 13.47 6.95
C GLY A 7 3.87 13.17 5.66
N SER A 8 4.24 13.78 4.55
CA SER A 8 3.54 13.55 3.28
C SER A 8 3.78 12.12 2.77
N ILE A 9 4.97 11.55 2.98
CA ILE A 9 5.26 10.19 2.60
C ILE A 9 4.40 9.20 3.40
N LEU A 10 4.30 9.39 4.71
CA LEU A 10 3.48 8.51 5.55
C LEU A 10 1.99 8.71 5.31
N ASN A 11 1.55 9.94 5.08
CA ASN A 11 0.14 10.20 4.75
C ASN A 11 -0.25 9.53 3.45
N PHE A 12 0.60 9.60 2.43
CA PHE A 12 0.32 8.94 1.17
C PHE A 12 0.32 7.41 1.31
N ALA A 13 1.24 6.86 2.09
CA ALA A 13 1.25 5.43 2.39
C ALA A 13 -0.07 5.00 3.03
N GLU A 14 -0.59 5.79 3.98
CA GLU A 14 -1.88 5.51 4.61
C GLU A 14 -3.01 5.53 3.58
N GLU A 15 -3.02 6.52 2.68
CA GLU A 15 -4.02 6.60 1.61
C GLU A 15 -3.99 5.36 0.71
N LEU A 16 -2.79 4.89 0.35
CA LEU A 16 -2.64 3.69 -0.48
C LEU A 16 -3.19 2.45 0.22
N GLU A 17 -2.88 2.28 1.51
CA GLU A 17 -3.36 1.13 2.26
C GLU A 17 -4.87 1.17 2.46
N LEU A 18 -5.45 2.35 2.69
CA LEU A 18 -6.90 2.49 2.80
C LEU A 18 -7.59 2.17 1.47
N GLN A 19 -7.02 2.58 0.36
CA GLN A 19 -7.54 2.24 -0.96
C GLN A 19 -7.49 0.73 -1.19
N ASP A 20 -6.38 0.09 -0.82
CA ASP A 20 -6.23 -1.36 -0.94
C ASP A 20 -7.24 -2.09 -0.07
N GLN A 21 -7.44 -1.64 1.16
CA GLN A 21 -8.42 -2.23 2.07
C GLN A 21 -9.83 -2.16 1.49
N GLU A 22 -10.21 -1.01 0.96
CA GLU A 22 -11.52 -0.81 0.33
C GLU A 22 -11.69 -1.73 -0.87
N PHE A 23 -10.66 -1.80 -1.72
CA PHE A 23 -10.67 -2.66 -2.90
C PHE A 23 -10.87 -4.14 -2.53
N TYR A 24 -10.08 -4.65 -1.60
CA TYR A 24 -10.14 -6.05 -1.22
C TYR A 24 -11.42 -6.39 -0.46
N THR A 25 -11.95 -5.46 0.31
CA THR A 25 -13.25 -5.65 0.98
C THR A 25 -14.36 -5.81 -0.06
N ALA A 26 -14.35 -4.95 -1.08
CA ALA A 26 -15.32 -5.03 -2.17
C ALA A 26 -15.13 -6.32 -2.99
N ALA A 27 -13.90 -6.68 -3.28
CA ALA A 27 -13.58 -7.90 -4.04
C ALA A 27 -14.02 -9.16 -3.29
N ALA A 28 -13.84 -9.19 -1.98
CA ALA A 28 -14.28 -10.32 -1.15
C ALA A 28 -15.79 -10.50 -1.17
N GLY A 29 -16.54 -9.40 -1.33
CA GLY A 29 -18.01 -9.44 -1.46
C GLY A 29 -18.51 -9.70 -2.86
N ASN A 30 -17.62 -9.76 -3.86
CA ASN A 30 -18.01 -9.96 -5.26
C ASN A 30 -18.34 -11.45 -5.52
N PRO A 31 -19.56 -11.78 -5.97
CA PRO A 31 -19.91 -13.18 -6.25
C PRO A 31 -19.02 -13.86 -7.28
N ALA A 32 -18.44 -13.11 -8.22
CA ALA A 32 -17.54 -13.65 -9.23
C ALA A 32 -16.19 -14.08 -8.63
N CYS A 33 -15.86 -13.62 -7.43
CA CYS A 33 -14.59 -13.88 -6.75
C CYS A 33 -14.73 -14.85 -5.58
N THR A 34 -15.80 -15.65 -5.54
CA THR A 34 -16.06 -16.58 -4.43
C THR A 34 -14.89 -17.51 -4.14
N ASP A 35 -14.19 -17.97 -5.20
CA ASP A 35 -13.06 -18.89 -5.07
C ASP A 35 -11.86 -18.24 -4.37
N HIS A 36 -11.80 -16.92 -4.35
CA HIS A 36 -10.68 -16.16 -3.78
C HIS A 36 -11.10 -15.29 -2.59
N LYS A 37 -12.33 -15.50 -2.10
CA LYS A 37 -12.89 -14.67 -1.03
C LYS A 37 -11.99 -14.63 0.21
N ALA A 38 -11.56 -15.80 0.68
CA ALA A 38 -10.71 -15.88 1.87
C ALA A 38 -9.39 -15.13 1.68
N LEU A 39 -8.80 -15.22 0.48
CA LEU A 39 -7.56 -14.52 0.15
C LEU A 39 -7.76 -13.00 0.20
N PHE A 40 -8.84 -12.50 -0.40
CA PHE A 40 -9.12 -11.06 -0.42
C PHE A 40 -9.49 -10.54 0.97
N GLU A 41 -10.18 -11.33 1.79
CA GLU A 41 -10.43 -10.97 3.17
C GLU A 41 -9.12 -10.84 3.96
N GLN A 42 -8.17 -11.76 3.72
CA GLN A 42 -6.86 -11.70 4.34
C GLN A 42 -6.09 -10.46 3.88
N PHE A 43 -6.13 -10.14 2.60
CA PHE A 43 -5.45 -8.95 2.06
C PHE A 43 -6.05 -7.68 2.65
N ALA A 44 -7.37 -7.61 2.80
CA ALA A 44 -8.03 -6.46 3.43
C ALA A 44 -7.60 -6.31 4.89
N THR A 45 -7.49 -7.42 5.63
CA THR A 45 -7.02 -7.43 7.01
C THR A 45 -5.58 -6.95 7.09
N ASP A 46 -4.72 -7.42 6.19
CA ASP A 46 -3.31 -7.01 6.15
C ASP A 46 -3.19 -5.52 5.88
N ALA A 47 -3.97 -4.98 4.94
CA ALA A 47 -3.98 -3.54 4.66
C ALA A 47 -4.39 -2.73 5.88
N GLY A 48 -5.39 -3.18 6.63
CA GLY A 48 -5.80 -2.55 7.87
C GLY A 48 -4.70 -2.53 8.93
N LYS A 49 -3.94 -3.62 9.03
CA LYS A 49 -2.77 -3.69 9.93
C LYS A 49 -1.68 -2.75 9.46
N ASN A 50 -1.46 -2.64 8.16
CA ASN A 50 -0.47 -1.74 7.59
C ASN A 50 -0.82 -0.28 7.91
N VAL A 51 -2.10 0.09 7.83
CA VAL A 51 -2.57 1.44 8.21
C VAL A 51 -2.17 1.74 9.65
N LYS A 52 -2.44 0.81 10.56
CA LYS A 52 -2.09 0.98 11.98
C LYS A 52 -0.58 1.12 12.20
N ASN A 53 0.21 0.33 11.47
CA ASN A 53 1.66 0.39 11.56
C ASN A 53 2.21 1.73 11.05
N ILE A 54 1.65 2.25 9.97
CA ILE A 54 2.03 3.55 9.41
C ILE A 54 1.65 4.67 10.38
N GLN A 55 0.46 4.62 10.96
CA GLN A 55 0.02 5.61 11.94
C GLN A 55 0.92 5.61 13.18
N ARG A 56 1.30 4.42 13.67
CA ARG A 56 2.22 4.28 14.79
C ARG A 56 3.59 4.84 14.47
N THR A 57 4.11 4.51 13.30
CA THR A 57 5.41 5.01 12.83
C THR A 57 5.42 6.54 12.82
N ARG A 58 4.36 7.15 12.32
CA ARG A 58 4.23 8.61 12.31
C ARG A 58 4.24 9.18 13.73
N ARG A 59 3.46 8.59 14.64
CA ARG A 59 3.38 9.04 16.03
C ARG A 59 4.71 8.96 16.76
N GLU A 60 5.41 7.83 16.58
CA GLU A 60 6.66 7.56 17.30
C GLU A 60 7.84 8.38 16.79
N ASN A 61 7.72 8.93 15.58
CA ASN A 61 8.82 9.66 14.94
C ASN A 61 8.49 11.13 14.67
N VAL A 62 7.46 11.66 15.30
CA VAL A 62 6.99 13.03 15.06
C VAL A 62 8.07 14.07 15.37
N THR A 63 8.96 13.81 16.32
CA THR A 63 10.04 14.72 16.69
C THR A 63 11.16 14.76 15.65
N GLU A 64 11.18 13.82 14.73
CA GLU A 64 12.17 13.70 13.66
C GLU A 64 11.75 14.45 12.38
N MET A 65 10.71 15.27 12.46
CA MET A 65 10.11 15.90 11.27
C MET A 65 10.93 17.04 10.68
N ILE A 66 12.00 17.49 11.35
CA ILE A 66 12.84 18.59 10.89
C ILE A 66 13.99 18.03 10.05
N LEU A 67 13.67 17.59 8.85
CA LEU A 67 14.65 17.07 7.91
C LEU A 67 14.70 17.92 6.66
N GLU A 68 15.78 17.75 5.91
CA GLU A 68 15.89 18.35 4.60
C GLU A 68 14.74 17.89 3.71
N PRO A 69 14.22 18.76 2.83
CA PRO A 69 13.17 18.37 1.91
C PRO A 69 13.58 17.19 1.06
N ILE A 70 12.65 16.26 0.88
CA ILE A 70 12.85 15.12 -0.01
C ILE A 70 12.62 15.62 -1.45
N ARG A 71 13.53 15.25 -2.35
CA ARG A 71 13.49 15.71 -3.73
C ARG A 71 13.12 14.58 -4.68
N ASP A 72 12.54 14.96 -5.81
CA ASP A 72 12.25 14.05 -6.92
C ASP A 72 11.33 12.89 -6.55
N PHE A 73 10.43 13.12 -5.60
CA PHE A 73 9.46 12.12 -5.21
C PHE A 73 8.05 12.72 -5.32
N VAL A 74 7.22 12.12 -6.15
CA VAL A 74 5.86 12.60 -6.43
C VAL A 74 4.86 11.45 -6.39
N ARG A 75 3.59 11.80 -6.20
CA ARG A 75 2.50 10.82 -6.09
C ARG A 75 2.11 10.17 -7.42
N ALA A 76 2.19 10.92 -8.52
CA ALA A 76 1.59 10.53 -9.79
C ALA A 76 1.90 9.09 -10.24
N PRO A 77 3.17 8.62 -10.21
CA PRO A 77 3.48 7.25 -10.63
C PRO A 77 2.85 6.15 -9.77
N PHE A 78 2.37 6.50 -8.58
CA PHE A 78 1.82 5.56 -7.61
C PHE A 78 0.31 5.68 -7.44
N CYS A 79 -0.33 6.57 -8.19
CA CYS A 79 -1.78 6.71 -8.14
C CYS A 79 -2.42 5.73 -9.12
N GLU A 80 -3.37 4.94 -8.62
CA GLU A 80 -4.12 3.98 -9.42
C GLU A 80 -5.60 4.14 -9.14
N GLU A 81 -6.42 4.00 -10.18
CA GLU A 81 -7.86 4.04 -10.04
C GLU A 81 -8.40 2.62 -10.23
N CYS A 82 -8.84 1.99 -9.15
CA CYS A 82 -9.36 0.63 -9.17
C CYS A 82 -10.72 0.61 -8.48
N GLU A 83 -11.71 1.19 -9.15
CA GLU A 83 -13.07 1.23 -8.65
C GLU A 83 -13.91 0.09 -9.23
N GLY A 84 -14.99 -0.26 -8.55
CA GLY A 84 -15.95 -1.24 -9.05
C GLY A 84 -15.58 -2.68 -8.81
N ALA A 85 -14.69 -2.97 -7.85
CA ALA A 85 -14.27 -4.33 -7.52
C ALA A 85 -15.44 -5.25 -7.17
N ALA A 86 -16.54 -4.71 -6.66
CA ALA A 86 -17.71 -5.49 -6.29
C ALA A 86 -18.47 -6.06 -7.50
N THR A 87 -18.27 -5.50 -8.69
CA THR A 87 -19.00 -5.88 -9.91
C THR A 87 -18.11 -6.34 -11.06
N MET A 88 -16.78 -6.31 -10.88
CA MET A 88 -15.83 -6.79 -11.90
C MET A 88 -15.90 -8.30 -12.05
N SER A 89 -15.43 -8.81 -13.21
CA SER A 89 -15.19 -10.24 -13.36
C SER A 89 -13.99 -10.65 -12.48
N ALA A 90 -13.89 -11.95 -12.18
CA ALA A 90 -12.76 -12.47 -11.39
C ALA A 90 -11.42 -12.12 -12.05
N SER A 91 -11.34 -12.24 -13.35
CA SER A 91 -10.14 -11.91 -14.12
C SER A 91 -9.74 -10.43 -13.96
N GLU A 92 -10.72 -9.54 -14.05
CA GLU A 92 -10.50 -8.11 -13.88
C GLU A 92 -10.06 -7.76 -12.45
N VAL A 93 -10.66 -8.41 -11.44
CA VAL A 93 -10.27 -8.21 -10.05
C VAL A 93 -8.82 -8.66 -9.82
N LEU A 94 -8.43 -9.82 -10.34
CA LEU A 94 -7.07 -10.32 -10.17
C LEU A 94 -6.05 -9.42 -10.86
N GLU A 95 -6.36 -8.90 -12.03
CA GLU A 95 -5.49 -7.98 -12.73
C GLU A 95 -5.34 -6.66 -11.96
N ALA A 96 -6.45 -6.10 -11.46
CA ALA A 96 -6.44 -4.89 -10.65
C ALA A 96 -5.66 -5.11 -9.35
N ALA A 97 -5.82 -6.27 -8.72
CA ALA A 97 -5.08 -6.61 -7.50
C ALA A 97 -3.57 -6.61 -7.75
N ARG A 98 -3.12 -7.21 -8.86
CA ARG A 98 -1.70 -7.20 -9.22
C ARG A 98 -1.19 -5.79 -9.45
N THR A 99 -1.98 -4.95 -10.09
CA THR A 99 -1.63 -3.54 -10.33
C THR A 99 -1.46 -2.79 -9.00
N LEU A 100 -2.40 -2.97 -8.07
CA LEU A 100 -2.33 -2.31 -6.76
C LEU A 100 -1.13 -2.80 -5.94
N GLU A 101 -0.86 -4.09 -5.94
CA GLU A 101 0.26 -4.64 -5.19
C GLU A 101 1.60 -4.24 -5.79
N ASP A 102 1.72 -4.22 -7.11
CA ASP A 102 2.92 -3.77 -7.79
C ASP A 102 3.20 -2.29 -7.49
N ARG A 103 2.16 -1.45 -7.56
CA ARG A 103 2.31 -0.03 -7.25
C ARG A 103 2.77 0.18 -5.80
N ALA A 104 2.23 -0.60 -4.88
CA ALA A 104 2.59 -0.53 -3.48
C ALA A 104 4.05 -0.95 -3.28
N GLU A 105 4.48 -2.05 -3.87
CA GLU A 105 5.86 -2.52 -3.78
C GLU A 105 6.84 -1.45 -4.29
N ARG A 106 6.54 -0.85 -5.45
CA ARG A 106 7.36 0.23 -6.01
C ARG A 106 7.39 1.44 -5.08
N TYR A 107 6.25 1.83 -4.54
CA TYR A 107 6.17 2.99 -3.65
C TYR A 107 7.03 2.80 -2.40
N TYR A 108 6.86 1.67 -1.69
CA TYR A 108 7.60 1.45 -0.46
C TYR A 108 9.10 1.30 -0.69
N THR A 109 9.50 0.71 -1.81
CA THR A 109 10.91 0.61 -2.18
C THR A 109 11.53 2.00 -2.36
N GLU A 110 10.88 2.86 -3.12
CA GLU A 110 11.38 4.22 -3.35
C GLU A 110 11.28 5.09 -2.10
N ALA A 111 10.17 5.00 -1.37
CA ALA A 111 9.99 5.78 -0.15
C ALA A 111 11.06 5.46 0.88
N ALA A 112 11.41 4.18 1.06
CA ALA A 112 12.44 3.78 2.01
C ALA A 112 13.80 4.35 1.63
N VAL A 113 14.13 4.42 0.34
CA VAL A 113 15.37 5.03 -0.13
C VAL A 113 15.35 6.54 0.11
N LYS A 114 14.25 7.21 -0.22
CA LYS A 114 14.13 8.67 -0.07
C LYS A 114 14.20 9.12 1.39
N ILE A 115 13.77 8.27 2.33
CA ILE A 115 13.71 8.60 3.75
C ILE A 115 14.80 7.90 4.56
N LYS A 116 15.88 7.46 3.92
CA LYS A 116 16.94 6.70 4.58
C LYS A 116 17.61 7.44 5.76
N ALA A 117 17.48 8.77 5.81
CA ALA A 117 17.98 9.56 6.93
C ALA A 117 17.26 9.25 8.25
N LEU A 118 16.05 8.63 8.18
CA LEU A 118 15.32 8.13 9.33
C LEU A 118 15.27 6.61 9.27
N PRO A 119 16.30 5.90 9.77
CA PRO A 119 16.42 4.45 9.57
C PRO A 119 15.23 3.63 10.08
N GLU A 120 14.63 4.06 11.18
CA GLU A 120 13.47 3.35 11.74
C GLU A 120 12.23 3.49 10.87
N VAL A 121 12.03 4.66 10.29
CA VAL A 121 10.92 4.90 9.35
C VAL A 121 11.16 4.11 8.06
N ALA A 122 12.38 4.17 7.53
CA ALA A 122 12.74 3.41 6.33
C ALA A 122 12.52 1.92 6.55
N ARG A 123 12.88 1.39 7.72
CA ARG A 123 12.66 -0.01 8.07
C ARG A 123 11.18 -0.36 8.12
N ALA A 124 10.37 0.51 8.72
CA ALA A 124 8.91 0.30 8.79
C ALA A 124 8.31 0.24 7.40
N LEU A 125 8.71 1.15 6.50
CA LEU A 125 8.23 1.17 5.12
C LEU A 125 8.68 -0.09 4.36
N LYS A 126 9.91 -0.54 4.55
CA LYS A 126 10.39 -1.79 3.95
C LYS A 126 9.59 -2.99 4.43
N THR A 127 9.22 -3.02 5.71
CA THR A 127 8.43 -4.11 6.28
C THR A 127 7.05 -4.18 5.62
N VAL A 128 6.39 -3.04 5.44
CA VAL A 128 5.11 -2.98 4.73
C VAL A 128 5.29 -3.41 3.27
N GLY A 129 6.34 -2.94 2.61
CA GLY A 129 6.65 -3.32 1.22
C GLY A 129 6.81 -4.82 1.05
N LYS A 130 7.44 -5.50 2.00
CA LYS A 130 7.61 -6.97 1.96
C LYS A 130 6.27 -7.70 2.02
N LYS A 131 5.30 -7.15 2.73
CA LYS A 131 3.95 -7.74 2.77
C LYS A 131 3.29 -7.68 1.40
N HIS A 132 3.48 -6.58 0.68
CA HIS A 132 2.97 -6.45 -0.69
C HIS A 132 3.68 -7.40 -1.66
N THR A 133 4.98 -7.61 -1.49
CA THR A 133 5.71 -8.60 -2.27
C THR A 133 5.14 -10.00 -2.03
N ALA A 134 4.84 -10.33 -0.78
CA ALA A 134 4.22 -11.61 -0.45
C ALA A 134 2.82 -11.75 -1.08
N HIS A 135 2.04 -10.68 -1.11
CA HIS A 135 0.74 -10.66 -1.79
C HIS A 135 0.88 -10.92 -3.28
N LEU A 136 1.88 -10.29 -3.93
CA LEU A 136 2.16 -10.53 -5.35
C LEU A 136 2.48 -11.99 -5.62
N GLN A 137 3.27 -12.62 -4.75
CA GLN A 137 3.61 -14.03 -4.89
C GLN A 137 2.36 -14.91 -4.79
N LYS A 138 1.47 -14.62 -3.84
CA LYS A 138 0.22 -15.35 -3.70
C LYS A 138 -0.69 -15.18 -4.91
N LEU A 139 -0.76 -13.97 -5.46
CA LEU A 139 -1.53 -13.70 -6.67
C LEU A 139 -0.96 -14.44 -7.88
N ALA A 140 0.36 -14.57 -7.96
CA ALA A 140 1.01 -15.29 -9.06
C ALA A 140 0.72 -16.79 -9.02
N GLU A 141 0.36 -17.35 -7.88
CA GLU A 141 0.05 -18.76 -7.71
C GLU A 141 -1.39 -19.12 -8.10
N LEU A 142 -2.24 -18.14 -8.40
CA LEU A 142 -3.66 -18.36 -8.76
C LEU A 142 -3.86 -18.75 -10.27
#